data_4f2690012f62d4ccabd41cee7831fe4b
#
_entry.id   4f2690012f62d4ccabd41cee7831fe4b
#
_cell.length_a   1.000
_cell.length_b   1.000
_cell.length_c   1.000
_cell.angle_alpha   90.00
_cell.angle_beta   90.00
_cell.angle_gamma   90.00
#
_symmetry.space_group_name_H-M   'P 1'
#
loop_
_entity.id
_entity.type
_entity.pdbx_description
1 polymer ?
#
loop_
_entity_poly.entity_id
_entity_poly.type
_entity_poly.pdbx_seq_one_letter_code
_entity_poly.pdbx_strand_id
1 'polypeptide(L)'
;MPVITLHARRWFCRPLGNTYHTVTIEIDGVEWRKTDINYGYGNEYIGTAYSYLQSEGVIPNTMRQAEFSRIHGHGFYVVDVPRKKDL
;
A
#
# COMPACT_ATOMS: atom_id res chain seq x y z
N MET A 1 -10.14 -12.55 12.03
CA MET A 1 -9.39 -11.99 10.89
C MET A 1 -8.72 -10.71 11.33
N PRO A 2 -7.43 -10.49 11.03
CA PRO A 2 -6.76 -9.25 11.39
C PRO A 2 -7.34 -8.06 10.65
N VAL A 3 -7.28 -6.90 11.30
CA VAL A 3 -7.65 -5.62 10.68
C VAL A 3 -6.42 -5.05 9.99
N ILE A 4 -6.49 -4.89 8.68
CA ILE A 4 -5.39 -4.36 7.88
C ILE A 4 -5.68 -2.90 7.57
N THR A 5 -4.72 -2.03 7.89
CA THR A 5 -4.80 -0.60 7.58
C THR A 5 -3.60 -0.22 6.72
N LEU A 6 -3.84 0.53 5.66
CA LEU A 6 -2.80 0.99 4.75
C LEU A 6 -2.70 2.51 4.82
N HIS A 7 -1.48 3.00 5.02
CA HIS A 7 -1.16 4.42 4.94
C HIS A 7 -0.17 4.60 3.82
N ALA A 8 -0.65 5.00 2.65
CA ALA A 8 0.17 5.15 1.47
C ALA A 8 0.55 6.60 1.24
N ARG A 9 1.72 6.82 0.66
CA ARG A 9 2.19 8.11 0.20
C ARG A 9 2.56 8.00 -1.26
N ARG A 10 2.16 8.99 -2.07
CA ARG A 10 2.47 9.04 -3.50
C ARG A 10 3.23 10.32 -3.80
N TRP A 11 4.25 10.19 -4.65
CA TRP A 11 5.03 11.32 -5.13
C TRP A 11 5.11 11.30 -6.64
N PHE A 12 4.73 12.41 -7.27
CA PHE A 12 4.81 12.56 -8.72
C PHE A 12 6.14 13.20 -9.11
N CYS A 13 6.94 12.46 -9.89
CA CYS A 13 8.21 12.95 -10.40
C CYS A 13 7.97 13.68 -11.74
N ARG A 14 7.92 15.01 -11.72
CA ARG A 14 7.60 15.81 -12.91
C ARG A 14 8.55 15.59 -14.09
N PRO A 15 9.88 15.57 -13.89
CA PRO A 15 10.79 15.37 -15.02
C PRO A 15 10.59 14.05 -15.76
N LEU A 16 10.20 12.99 -15.05
CA LEU A 16 9.99 11.67 -15.63
C LEU A 16 8.52 11.39 -15.97
N GLY A 17 7.59 12.19 -15.44
CA GLY A 17 6.16 11.96 -15.62
C GLY A 17 5.66 10.70 -14.92
N ASN A 18 6.37 10.21 -13.90
CA ASN A 18 6.05 8.97 -13.19
C ASN A 18 5.65 9.24 -11.76
N THR A 19 4.76 8.39 -11.21
CA THR A 19 4.36 8.43 -9.81
C THR A 19 4.96 7.24 -9.09
N TYR A 20 5.52 7.49 -7.90
CA TYR A 20 6.07 6.46 -7.01
C TYR A 20 5.31 6.48 -5.69
N HIS A 21 5.33 5.36 -4.99
CA HIS A 21 4.60 5.25 -3.73
C HIS A 21 5.34 4.41 -2.71
N THR A 22 5.00 4.63 -1.44
CA THR A 22 5.33 3.74 -0.33
C THR A 22 4.03 3.44 0.43
N VAL A 23 4.00 2.32 1.14
CA VAL A 23 2.86 1.96 1.97
C VAL A 23 3.35 1.53 3.34
N THR A 24 2.80 2.14 4.39
CA THR A 24 2.95 1.64 5.75
C THR A 24 1.75 0.76 6.04
N ILE A 25 2.01 -0.50 6.38
CA ILE A 25 0.98 -1.51 6.62
C ILE A 25 0.85 -1.71 8.12
N GLU A 26 -0.36 -1.53 8.65
CA GLU A 26 -0.68 -1.82 10.05
C GLU A 26 -1.55 -3.07 10.12
N ILE A 27 -1.28 -3.89 11.13
CA ILE A 27 -2.08 -5.08 11.45
C ILE A 27 -2.59 -4.89 12.87
N ASP A 28 -3.92 -4.88 13.03
CA ASP A 28 -4.58 -4.67 14.33
C ASP A 28 -4.09 -3.40 15.04
N GLY A 29 -3.87 -2.32 14.27
CA GLY A 29 -3.48 -1.02 14.80
C GLY A 29 -2.00 -0.85 15.10
N VAL A 30 -1.18 -1.87 14.80
CA VAL A 30 0.27 -1.83 15.03
C VAL A 30 1.00 -1.85 13.70
N GLU A 31 1.96 -0.95 13.51
CA GLU A 31 2.77 -0.94 12.29
C GLU A 31 3.50 -2.28 12.16
N TRP A 32 3.26 -2.95 11.04
CA TRP A 32 3.89 -4.21 10.73
C TRP A 32 5.09 -4.02 9.81
N ARG A 33 4.90 -3.25 8.75
CA ARG A 33 5.95 -3.02 7.74
C ARG A 33 5.68 -1.78 6.91
N LYS A 34 6.76 -1.09 6.52
CA LYS A 34 6.72 -0.06 5.49
C LYS A 34 7.42 -0.61 4.25
N THR A 35 6.78 -0.52 3.09
CA THR A 35 7.36 -1.01 1.84
C THR A 35 8.45 -0.06 1.33
N ASP A 36 9.30 -0.57 0.45
CA ASP A 36 10.24 0.25 -0.30
C ASP A 36 9.49 1.14 -1.30
N ILE A 37 10.20 2.07 -1.91
CA ILE A 37 9.63 2.92 -2.96
C ILE A 37 9.34 2.04 -4.17
N ASN A 38 8.09 2.05 -4.62
CA ASN A 38 7.61 1.30 -5.77
C ASN A 38 7.04 2.25 -6.82
N TYR A 39 7.18 1.87 -8.09
CA TYR A 39 6.56 2.59 -9.19
C TYR A 39 5.07 2.23 -9.27
N GLY A 40 4.23 3.25 -9.42
CA GLY A 40 2.80 3.05 -9.63
C GLY A 40 1.99 4.25 -9.18
N TYR A 41 0.98 4.58 -9.96
CA TYR A 41 0.09 5.71 -9.70
C TYR A 41 -1.29 5.23 -9.26
N GLY A 42 -2.16 6.18 -8.88
CA GLY A 42 -3.53 5.85 -8.49
C GLY A 42 -3.57 4.91 -7.29
N ASN A 43 -4.21 3.77 -7.45
CA ASN A 43 -4.40 2.78 -6.39
C ASN A 43 -3.40 1.62 -6.46
N GLU A 44 -2.29 1.76 -7.16
CA GLU A 44 -1.25 0.73 -7.24
C GLU A 44 -0.68 0.37 -5.87
N TYR A 45 -0.72 1.28 -4.90
CA TYR A 45 -0.28 0.99 -3.54
C TYR A 45 -1.03 -0.19 -2.91
N ILE A 46 -2.29 -0.39 -3.30
CA ILE A 46 -3.10 -1.51 -2.80
C ILE A 46 -2.48 -2.83 -3.27
N GLY A 47 -2.09 -2.91 -4.54
CA GLY A 47 -1.43 -4.09 -5.10
C GLY A 47 -0.08 -4.36 -4.45
N THR A 48 0.68 -3.32 -4.15
CA THR A 48 1.96 -3.43 -3.46
C THR A 48 1.78 -4.05 -2.08
N ALA A 49 0.85 -3.50 -1.28
CA ALA A 49 0.56 -4.03 0.06
C ALA A 49 0.01 -5.45 0.01
N TYR A 50 -0.90 -5.71 -0.92
CA TYR A 50 -1.48 -7.04 -1.12
C TYR A 50 -0.40 -8.09 -1.40
N SER A 51 0.56 -7.77 -2.27
CA SER A 51 1.65 -8.68 -2.60
C SER A 51 2.54 -8.97 -1.39
N TYR A 52 2.87 -7.96 -0.58
CA TYR A 52 3.65 -8.15 0.64
C TYR A 52 2.92 -9.04 1.63
N LEU A 53 1.64 -8.78 1.86
CA LEU A 53 0.84 -9.52 2.82
C LEU A 53 0.68 -10.99 2.40
N GLN A 54 0.52 -11.26 1.11
CA GLN A 54 0.45 -12.62 0.59
C GLN A 54 1.78 -13.35 0.72
N SER A 55 2.87 -12.72 0.33
CA SER A 55 4.19 -13.37 0.36
C SER A 55 4.62 -13.71 1.80
N GLU A 56 4.18 -12.94 2.79
CA GLU A 56 4.49 -13.18 4.19
C GLU A 56 3.46 -14.07 4.89
N GLY A 57 2.45 -14.53 4.16
CA GLY A 57 1.44 -15.44 4.72
C GLY A 57 0.42 -14.77 5.64
N VAL A 58 0.36 -13.45 5.69
CA VAL A 58 -0.61 -12.72 6.53
C VAL A 58 -2.02 -12.89 5.98
N ILE A 59 -2.14 -12.94 4.65
CA ILE A 59 -3.40 -13.25 3.97
C ILE A 59 -3.21 -14.49 3.11
N PRO A 60 -4.30 -15.27 2.87
CA PRO A 60 -4.17 -16.51 2.09
C PRO A 60 -3.76 -16.27 0.64
N ASN A 61 -3.00 -17.21 0.08
CA ASN A 61 -2.64 -17.17 -1.36
C ASN A 61 -3.87 -17.25 -2.26
N THR A 62 -4.98 -17.77 -1.75
CA THR A 62 -6.24 -17.90 -2.49
C THR A 62 -7.04 -16.61 -2.49
N MET A 63 -6.72 -15.65 -1.63
CA MET A 63 -7.42 -14.37 -1.59
C MET A 63 -7.02 -13.52 -2.79
N ARG A 64 -8.01 -13.03 -3.53
CA ARG A 64 -7.79 -12.13 -4.66
C ARG A 64 -7.69 -10.69 -4.19
N GLN A 65 -7.02 -9.85 -4.98
CA GLN A 65 -6.87 -8.43 -4.64
C GLN A 65 -8.23 -7.73 -4.51
N ALA A 66 -9.20 -8.06 -5.36
CA ALA A 66 -10.55 -7.48 -5.27
C ALA A 66 -11.22 -7.84 -3.94
N GLU A 67 -11.04 -9.07 -3.47
CA GLU A 67 -11.56 -9.52 -2.18
C GLU A 67 -10.86 -8.79 -1.02
N PHE A 68 -9.55 -8.65 -1.10
CA PHE A 68 -8.75 -7.90 -0.13
C PHE A 68 -9.26 -6.46 -0.02
N SER A 69 -9.48 -5.78 -1.14
CA SER A 69 -9.99 -4.41 -1.16
C SER A 69 -11.41 -4.32 -0.61
N ARG A 70 -12.25 -5.32 -0.90
CA ARG A 70 -13.62 -5.36 -0.39
C ARG A 70 -13.66 -5.50 1.13
N ILE A 71 -12.78 -6.35 1.67
CA ILE A 71 -12.77 -6.63 3.11
C ILE A 71 -12.13 -5.49 3.89
N HIS A 72 -11.00 -4.96 3.41
CA HIS A 72 -10.14 -4.03 4.15
C HIS A 72 -10.15 -2.60 3.63
N GLY A 73 -10.85 -2.33 2.52
CA GLY A 73 -10.75 -1.04 1.82
C GLY A 73 -11.14 0.18 2.66
N HIS A 74 -11.97 0.01 3.66
CA HIS A 74 -12.33 1.09 4.58
C HIS A 74 -11.15 1.60 5.41
N GLY A 75 -10.07 0.84 5.48
CA GLY A 75 -8.83 1.21 6.16
C GLY A 75 -7.70 1.62 5.22
N PHE A 76 -8.01 1.94 3.96
CA PHE A 76 -6.99 2.34 2.98
C PHE A 76 -6.95 3.88 2.88
N TYR A 77 -5.81 4.45 3.21
CA TYR A 77 -5.57 5.89 3.18
C TYR A 77 -4.39 6.19 2.29
N VAL A 78 -4.50 7.25 1.48
CA VAL A 78 -3.41 7.68 0.61
C VAL A 78 -3.32 9.20 0.60
N VAL A 79 -2.09 9.71 0.64
CA VAL A 79 -1.83 11.14 0.50
C VAL A 79 -0.77 11.36 -0.58
N ASP A 80 -0.87 12.48 -1.27
CA ASP A 80 0.14 12.90 -2.24
C ASP A 80 1.12 13.82 -1.52
N VAL A 81 2.42 13.51 -1.67
CA VAL A 81 3.48 14.28 -1.04
C VAL A 81 4.27 15.04 -2.10
N PRO A 82 4.82 16.23 -1.76
CA PRO A 82 5.47 17.09 -2.75
C PRO A 82 6.87 16.66 -3.14
N ARG A 83 7.54 15.82 -2.33
CA ARG A 83 8.93 15.47 -2.53
C ARG A 83 9.18 13.99 -2.28
N LYS A 84 10.18 13.44 -3.00
CA LYS A 84 10.58 12.03 -2.84
C LYS A 84 10.93 11.70 -1.40
N LYS A 85 11.58 12.60 -0.69
CA LYS A 85 12.00 12.36 0.70
C LYS A 85 10.82 12.24 1.67
N ASP A 86 9.63 12.61 1.24
CA ASP A 86 8.42 12.52 2.06
C ASP A 86 7.72 11.16 1.92
N LEU A 87 8.23 10.30 1.05
CA LEU A 87 7.70 8.95 0.88
C LEU A 87 7.97 8.04 2.07
#